data_4d94de2c53db48ccd11965a811a089bf
#
_entry.id   4d94de2c53db48ccd11965a811a089bf
#
_cell.length_a   1.000
_cell.length_b   1.000
_cell.length_c   1.000
_cell.angle_alpha   90.00
_cell.angle_beta   90.00
_cell.angle_gamma   90.00
#
_symmetry.space_group_name_H-M   'P 1'
#
loop_
_entity.id
_entity.type
_entity.pdbx_description
1 polymer ?
#
loop_
_entity_poly.entity_id
_entity_poly.type
_entity_poly.pdbx_seq_one_letter_code
_entity_poly.pdbx_strand_id
1 'polypeptide(L)'
;MSRFVRLALITLFSLLCTESSALAESAVDLISGFDESRISSCYPPDNEEAVSELSKLMFRVQKMDAEVLQSRVNPLSANQVVGDAVSVDGKIKSIKRLNVPKRLVEFLEFDTFYQIGILPDDADPDTRIYVIAPALKGALAADDRVSGSGVLIRQGNAQPAVVGVRRLKWFPAKGTSVGARMLSSHGVDLGALVEVKSRNRQSLKPEDGDAFYPMLAAAREVGSGAKSKPQSVSPANLLQSPQKLTGEWIRMQVTTVRITRIRVQNTLRQQQLGTDHYYQVDCRGELGKTEIVLERAKGETGDPIRFSNYYPVSLVTAELPEFLEKKIRIQDGPGWVTSMLDHPVVVDGFFFRLWSYSTDFMNRQEAGKQFGPLIVAARFSNNQSDPKKSGGVEYIGYFAAIAMVLGIAATAIWTRRNSKEDDAVKMKRQERTKISLGDDESN
;
A
#
# COMPACT_ATOMS: atom_id res chain seq x y z
N MET A 1 56.25 -14.38 12.51
CA MET A 1 55.22 -15.25 11.91
C MET A 1 55.34 -15.16 10.40
N SER A 2 55.77 -16.24 9.77
CA SER A 2 56.24 -16.27 8.39
C SER A 2 55.11 -16.10 7.39
N ARG A 3 55.43 -15.53 6.20
CA ARG A 3 54.48 -15.33 5.07
C ARG A 3 53.77 -16.62 4.64
N PHE A 4 54.32 -17.79 4.95
CA PHE A 4 53.73 -19.13 4.67
C PHE A 4 52.49 -19.43 5.51
N VAL A 5 52.40 -18.96 6.75
CA VAL A 5 51.21 -19.16 7.62
C VAL A 5 50.00 -18.33 7.15
N ARG A 6 50.27 -17.17 6.56
CA ARG A 6 49.14 -16.33 6.00
C ARG A 6 48.61 -16.90 4.70
N LEU A 7 49.44 -17.54 3.87
CA LEU A 7 48.95 -18.13 2.63
C LEU A 7 48.12 -19.41 2.88
N ALA A 8 48.48 -20.22 3.87
CA ALA A 8 47.72 -21.40 4.26
C ALA A 8 46.36 -21.09 4.90
N LEU A 9 46.23 -19.91 5.60
CA LEU A 9 44.95 -19.49 6.16
C LEU A 9 43.99 -18.96 5.10
N ILE A 10 44.49 -18.33 4.02
CA ILE A 10 43.66 -17.79 2.93
C ILE A 10 43.13 -18.94 2.06
N THR A 11 43.93 -19.98 1.82
CA THR A 11 43.47 -21.17 1.08
C THR A 11 42.52 -22.06 1.87
N LEU A 12 42.61 -22.09 3.20
CA LEU A 12 41.67 -22.82 4.05
C LEU A 12 40.29 -22.12 4.15
N PHE A 13 40.27 -20.76 4.08
CA PHE A 13 39.04 -20.00 4.12
C PHE A 13 38.27 -20.01 2.78
N SER A 14 38.97 -20.19 1.65
CA SER A 14 38.34 -20.34 0.33
C SER A 14 37.77 -21.75 0.06
N LEU A 15 38.16 -22.77 0.85
CA LEU A 15 37.58 -24.12 0.73
C LEU A 15 36.34 -24.32 1.61
N LEU A 16 35.99 -23.36 2.50
CA LEU A 16 34.82 -23.43 3.37
C LEU A 16 33.59 -22.66 2.82
N CYS A 17 33.72 -21.99 1.69
CA CYS A 17 32.60 -21.55 0.89
C CYS A 17 32.13 -22.69 -0.03
N THR A 18 31.80 -23.84 0.53
CA THR A 18 30.84 -24.74 -0.13
C THR A 18 29.54 -23.97 -0.09
N GLU A 19 29.12 -23.48 -1.27
CA GLU A 19 27.72 -23.08 -1.49
C GLU A 19 26.89 -24.27 -0.99
N SER A 20 26.28 -24.10 0.18
CA SER A 20 25.16 -24.92 0.59
C SER A 20 24.08 -24.62 -0.44
N SER A 21 24.05 -25.37 -1.54
CA SER A 21 22.88 -25.50 -2.39
C SER A 21 21.78 -26.01 -1.46
N ALA A 22 21.02 -25.07 -0.89
CA ALA A 22 19.83 -25.41 -0.14
C ALA A 22 18.99 -26.25 -1.08
N LEU A 23 18.87 -27.54 -0.76
CA LEU A 23 17.97 -28.42 -1.48
C LEU A 23 16.60 -27.81 -1.40
N ALA A 24 15.93 -27.68 -2.55
CA ALA A 24 14.55 -27.20 -2.57
C ALA A 24 13.71 -28.13 -1.68
N GLU A 25 12.94 -27.54 -0.78
CA GLU A 25 12.06 -28.33 0.07
C GLU A 25 10.76 -28.60 -0.68
N SER A 26 10.31 -29.86 -0.61
CA SER A 26 9.05 -30.28 -1.19
C SER A 26 7.87 -29.52 -0.55
N ALA A 27 6.91 -29.12 -1.38
CA ALA A 27 5.64 -28.53 -0.96
C ALA A 27 4.48 -29.52 -1.04
N VAL A 28 4.74 -30.80 -1.36
CA VAL A 28 3.71 -31.83 -1.52
C VAL A 28 2.89 -32.03 -0.25
N ASP A 29 3.52 -31.97 0.92
CA ASP A 29 2.85 -32.08 2.22
C ASP A 29 1.90 -30.92 2.52
N LEU A 30 2.07 -29.77 1.85
CA LEU A 30 1.17 -28.62 1.95
C LEU A 30 -0.07 -28.77 1.04
N ILE A 31 -0.08 -29.76 0.14
CA ILE A 31 -1.13 -29.94 -0.87
C ILE A 31 -1.87 -31.25 -0.59
N SER A 32 -2.85 -31.19 0.29
CA SER A 32 -3.64 -32.37 0.66
C SER A 32 -4.23 -33.09 -0.56
N GLY A 33 -3.97 -34.40 -0.68
CA GLY A 33 -4.52 -35.25 -1.72
C GLY A 33 -3.78 -35.22 -3.06
N PHE A 34 -2.58 -34.66 -3.10
CA PHE A 34 -1.68 -34.71 -4.24
C PHE A 34 -0.34 -35.31 -3.83
N ASP A 35 0.20 -36.14 -4.68
CA ASP A 35 1.59 -36.63 -4.70
C ASP A 35 2.28 -36.16 -5.98
N GLU A 36 3.56 -36.39 -6.11
CA GLU A 36 4.37 -35.99 -7.28
C GLU A 36 3.81 -36.54 -8.59
N SER A 37 3.35 -37.78 -8.61
CA SER A 37 2.77 -38.44 -9.79
C SER A 37 1.47 -37.74 -10.22
N ARG A 38 0.59 -37.47 -9.28
CA ARG A 38 -0.68 -36.77 -9.53
C ARG A 38 -0.45 -35.33 -9.95
N ILE A 39 0.51 -34.60 -9.33
CA ILE A 39 0.91 -33.26 -9.75
C ILE A 39 1.39 -33.27 -11.20
N SER A 40 2.30 -34.18 -11.56
CA SER A 40 2.81 -34.33 -12.93
C SER A 40 1.69 -34.60 -13.95
N SER A 41 0.72 -35.43 -13.62
CA SER A 41 -0.38 -35.81 -14.51
C SER A 41 -1.38 -34.67 -14.78
N CYS A 42 -1.35 -33.57 -13.99
CA CYS A 42 -2.20 -32.41 -14.21
C CYS A 42 -1.83 -31.59 -15.45
N TYR A 43 -0.67 -31.82 -16.05
CA TYR A 43 -0.19 -31.05 -17.18
C TYR A 43 0.43 -31.95 -18.29
N PRO A 44 0.10 -31.73 -19.58
CA PRO A 44 -0.68 -30.64 -20.16
C PRO A 44 -2.20 -30.78 -19.97
N PRO A 45 -2.95 -29.66 -19.90
CA PRO A 45 -4.42 -29.67 -19.76
C PRO A 45 -5.10 -29.87 -21.11
N ASP A 46 -4.93 -31.06 -21.71
CA ASP A 46 -5.36 -31.36 -23.10
C ASP A 46 -6.80 -31.90 -23.16
N ASN A 47 -7.34 -32.32 -22.03
CA ASN A 47 -8.70 -32.86 -21.92
C ASN A 47 -9.38 -32.37 -20.65
N GLU A 48 -10.69 -32.60 -20.54
CA GLU A 48 -11.50 -32.10 -19.39
C GLU A 48 -11.06 -32.70 -18.06
N GLU A 49 -10.55 -33.91 -18.04
CA GLU A 49 -10.07 -34.56 -16.81
C GLU A 49 -8.79 -33.89 -16.32
N ALA A 50 -7.80 -33.68 -17.19
CA ALA A 50 -6.55 -32.96 -16.85
C ALA A 50 -6.85 -31.52 -16.40
N VAL A 51 -7.76 -30.80 -17.05
CA VAL A 51 -8.20 -29.48 -16.63
C VAL A 51 -8.86 -29.54 -15.25
N SER A 52 -9.68 -30.58 -14.97
CA SER A 52 -10.32 -30.77 -13.66
C SER A 52 -9.27 -30.98 -12.56
N GLU A 53 -8.29 -31.86 -12.78
CA GLU A 53 -7.24 -32.11 -11.81
C GLU A 53 -6.34 -30.89 -11.61
N LEU A 54 -5.96 -30.19 -12.69
CA LEU A 54 -5.22 -28.93 -12.60
C LEU A 54 -5.99 -27.86 -11.83
N SER A 55 -7.32 -27.76 -12.03
CA SER A 55 -8.18 -26.83 -11.29
C SER A 55 -8.17 -27.13 -9.78
N LYS A 56 -8.27 -28.41 -9.40
CA LYS A 56 -8.18 -28.85 -8.00
C LYS A 56 -6.81 -28.56 -7.40
N LEU A 57 -5.73 -28.83 -8.16
CA LEU A 57 -4.36 -28.50 -7.73
C LEU A 57 -4.23 -26.99 -7.48
N MET A 58 -4.67 -26.16 -8.41
CA MET A 58 -4.61 -24.70 -8.29
C MET A 58 -5.41 -24.18 -7.09
N PHE A 59 -6.57 -24.77 -6.79
CA PHE A 59 -7.33 -24.46 -5.58
C PHE A 59 -6.50 -24.74 -4.32
N ARG A 60 -5.83 -25.89 -4.24
CA ARG A 60 -4.96 -26.22 -3.09
C ARG A 60 -3.77 -25.28 -2.98
N VAL A 61 -3.11 -24.98 -4.10
CA VAL A 61 -1.97 -24.05 -4.14
C VAL A 61 -2.39 -22.64 -3.66
N GLN A 62 -3.57 -22.15 -4.02
CA GLN A 62 -4.09 -20.86 -3.52
C GLN A 62 -4.33 -20.84 -2.01
N LYS A 63 -4.74 -21.97 -1.43
CA LYS A 63 -5.05 -22.10 0.01
C LYS A 63 -3.82 -22.40 0.87
N MET A 64 -2.65 -22.59 0.27
CA MET A 64 -1.40 -22.79 1.03
C MET A 64 -1.09 -21.59 1.91
N ASP A 65 -0.55 -21.85 3.09
CA ASP A 65 -0.06 -20.78 3.95
C ASP A 65 1.11 -20.05 3.29
N ALA A 66 1.04 -18.72 3.23
CA ALA A 66 2.02 -17.91 2.52
C ALA A 66 3.40 -17.92 3.20
N GLU A 67 3.45 -18.01 4.55
CA GLU A 67 4.70 -18.01 5.32
C GLU A 67 5.40 -19.36 5.18
N VAL A 68 4.62 -20.43 5.31
CA VAL A 68 5.13 -21.79 5.17
C VAL A 68 5.65 -22.04 3.74
N LEU A 69 4.90 -21.59 2.72
CA LEU A 69 5.38 -21.66 1.35
C LEU A 69 6.68 -20.86 1.17
N GLN A 70 6.70 -19.60 1.66
CA GLN A 70 7.84 -18.71 1.47
C GLN A 70 9.13 -19.22 2.16
N SER A 71 9.01 -19.94 3.28
CA SER A 71 10.16 -20.53 3.98
C SER A 71 10.85 -21.66 3.20
N ARG A 72 10.14 -22.30 2.25
CA ARG A 72 10.62 -23.41 1.43
C ARG A 72 11.01 -23.02 0.01
N VAL A 73 10.63 -21.82 -0.43
CA VAL A 73 10.80 -21.37 -1.82
C VAL A 73 12.25 -21.13 -2.16
N ASN A 74 12.70 -21.77 -3.25
CA ASN A 74 13.96 -21.48 -3.90
C ASN A 74 13.73 -20.99 -5.35
N PRO A 75 14.63 -20.18 -5.94
CA PRO A 75 14.57 -19.84 -7.35
C PRO A 75 14.51 -21.10 -8.22
N LEU A 76 13.68 -21.07 -9.27
CA LEU A 76 13.56 -22.21 -10.19
C LEU A 76 14.91 -22.58 -10.81
N SER A 77 15.31 -23.84 -10.71
CA SER A 77 16.57 -24.39 -11.23
C SER A 77 16.38 -25.79 -11.83
N ALA A 78 17.38 -26.26 -12.56
CA ALA A 78 17.32 -27.55 -13.24
C ALA A 78 17.32 -28.76 -12.28
N ASN A 79 17.76 -28.60 -11.04
CA ASN A 79 17.90 -29.71 -10.07
C ASN A 79 16.63 -29.97 -9.26
N GLN A 80 15.59 -29.17 -9.44
CA GLN A 80 14.34 -29.29 -8.71
C GLN A 80 13.44 -30.36 -9.30
N VAL A 81 12.66 -31.00 -8.44
CA VAL A 81 11.74 -32.08 -8.81
C VAL A 81 10.27 -31.59 -8.71
N VAL A 82 9.38 -32.34 -9.35
CA VAL A 82 7.93 -32.06 -9.25
C VAL A 82 7.50 -32.04 -7.78
N GLY A 83 6.71 -31.07 -7.42
CA GLY A 83 6.27 -30.87 -6.03
C GLY A 83 7.13 -29.91 -5.23
N ASP A 84 8.31 -29.52 -5.69
CA ASP A 84 9.15 -28.53 -4.99
C ASP A 84 8.53 -27.14 -4.95
N ALA A 85 8.82 -26.42 -3.84
CA ALA A 85 8.46 -25.02 -3.68
C ALA A 85 9.43 -24.12 -4.45
N VAL A 86 8.92 -23.41 -5.46
CA VAL A 86 9.75 -22.62 -6.36
C VAL A 86 9.24 -21.20 -6.53
N SER A 87 10.16 -20.26 -6.80
CA SER A 87 9.82 -18.92 -7.27
C SER A 87 10.17 -18.73 -8.74
N VAL A 88 9.36 -17.95 -9.42
CA VAL A 88 9.54 -17.57 -10.81
C VAL A 88 9.42 -16.07 -10.96
N ASP A 89 10.21 -15.52 -11.88
CA ASP A 89 10.19 -14.10 -12.24
C ASP A 89 10.49 -13.99 -13.75
N GLY A 90 9.84 -13.06 -14.44
CA GLY A 90 10.10 -12.85 -15.86
C GLY A 90 9.07 -11.96 -16.53
N LYS A 91 9.27 -11.73 -17.83
CA LYS A 91 8.38 -10.93 -18.69
C LYS A 91 7.36 -11.80 -19.40
N ILE A 92 6.11 -11.36 -19.39
CA ILE A 92 5.00 -12.04 -20.07
C ILE A 92 5.25 -12.09 -21.58
N LYS A 93 5.15 -13.27 -22.17
CA LYS A 93 5.19 -13.49 -23.62
C LYS A 93 3.87 -14.01 -24.18
N SER A 94 3.09 -14.72 -23.37
CA SER A 94 1.78 -15.22 -23.78
C SER A 94 0.85 -15.36 -22.58
N ILE A 95 -0.45 -15.20 -22.80
CA ILE A 95 -1.49 -15.42 -21.80
C ILE A 95 -2.58 -16.28 -22.46
N LYS A 96 -2.87 -17.42 -21.85
CA LYS A 96 -3.97 -18.32 -22.26
C LYS A 96 -4.93 -18.47 -21.09
N ARG A 97 -6.21 -18.18 -21.31
CA ARG A 97 -7.28 -18.42 -20.34
C ARG A 97 -7.69 -19.89 -20.39
N LEU A 98 -7.84 -20.52 -19.22
CA LEU A 98 -8.32 -21.86 -19.03
C LEU A 98 -9.62 -21.78 -18.21
N ASN A 99 -10.68 -22.45 -18.67
CA ASN A 99 -11.96 -22.46 -17.96
C ASN A 99 -12.05 -23.68 -17.06
N VAL A 100 -12.50 -23.50 -15.86
CA VAL A 100 -12.79 -24.58 -14.91
C VAL A 100 -14.04 -25.33 -15.40
N PRO A 101 -14.06 -26.69 -15.37
CA PRO A 101 -15.25 -27.44 -15.67
C PRO A 101 -16.44 -27.01 -14.79
N LYS A 102 -17.62 -26.78 -15.40
CA LYS A 102 -18.79 -26.23 -14.71
C LYS A 102 -19.14 -26.91 -13.39
N ARG A 103 -18.99 -28.25 -13.35
CA ARG A 103 -19.23 -29.06 -12.15
C ARG A 103 -18.35 -28.76 -10.96
N LEU A 104 -17.19 -28.09 -11.18
CA LEU A 104 -16.24 -27.75 -10.13
C LEU A 104 -16.29 -26.27 -9.71
N VAL A 105 -16.92 -25.38 -10.48
CA VAL A 105 -16.91 -23.93 -10.26
C VAL A 105 -17.45 -23.58 -8.88
N GLU A 106 -18.59 -24.12 -8.50
CA GLU A 106 -19.23 -23.85 -7.21
C GLU A 106 -18.35 -24.35 -6.04
N PHE A 107 -17.71 -25.52 -6.20
CA PHE A 107 -16.86 -26.09 -5.17
C PHE A 107 -15.52 -25.40 -5.03
N LEU A 108 -14.89 -24.96 -6.16
CA LEU A 108 -13.58 -24.33 -6.18
C LEU A 108 -13.64 -22.80 -5.99
N GLU A 109 -14.84 -22.21 -6.05
CA GLU A 109 -15.05 -20.76 -5.88
C GLU A 109 -14.36 -19.89 -6.97
N PHE A 110 -13.99 -20.46 -8.11
CA PHE A 110 -13.46 -19.74 -9.27
C PHE A 110 -13.84 -20.48 -10.58
N ASP A 111 -14.00 -19.73 -11.66
CA ASP A 111 -14.43 -20.22 -12.97
C ASP A 111 -13.30 -20.26 -14.00
N THR A 112 -12.22 -19.56 -13.72
CA THR A 112 -11.08 -19.41 -14.63
C THR A 112 -9.75 -19.32 -13.91
N PHE A 113 -8.72 -19.78 -14.61
CA PHE A 113 -7.32 -19.56 -14.28
C PHE A 113 -6.51 -19.34 -15.57
N TYR A 114 -5.24 -19.00 -15.45
CA TYR A 114 -4.45 -18.59 -16.60
C TYR A 114 -3.15 -19.39 -16.70
N GLN A 115 -2.81 -19.76 -17.91
CA GLN A 115 -1.47 -20.20 -18.28
C GLN A 115 -0.74 -19.03 -18.92
N ILE A 116 0.37 -18.62 -18.31
CA ILE A 116 1.15 -17.46 -18.72
C ILE A 116 2.54 -17.96 -19.09
N GLY A 117 2.93 -17.73 -20.34
CA GLY A 117 4.30 -17.96 -20.76
C GLY A 117 5.16 -16.76 -20.39
N ILE A 118 6.19 -16.99 -19.58
CA ILE A 118 7.14 -15.95 -19.18
C ILE A 118 8.54 -16.26 -19.73
N LEU A 119 9.32 -15.21 -19.96
CA LEU A 119 10.74 -15.27 -20.25
C LEU A 119 11.49 -14.68 -19.05
N PRO A 120 12.30 -15.46 -18.33
CA PRO A 120 13.18 -14.94 -17.28
C PRO A 120 14.16 -13.91 -17.83
N ASP A 121 14.58 -12.93 -17.02
CA ASP A 121 15.38 -11.80 -17.51
C ASP A 121 16.77 -12.23 -18.02
N ASP A 122 17.40 -13.24 -17.41
CA ASP A 122 18.75 -13.72 -17.76
C ASP A 122 18.76 -15.02 -18.56
N ALA A 123 17.61 -15.45 -19.11
CA ALA A 123 17.49 -16.70 -19.83
C ALA A 123 17.65 -16.51 -21.36
N ASP A 124 18.05 -17.61 -22.03
CA ASP A 124 18.03 -17.67 -23.49
C ASP A 124 16.62 -17.30 -24.01
N PRO A 125 16.51 -16.52 -25.10
CA PRO A 125 15.24 -16.12 -25.71
C PRO A 125 14.26 -17.27 -25.98
N ASP A 126 14.76 -18.48 -26.18
CA ASP A 126 13.96 -19.69 -26.40
C ASP A 126 13.50 -20.36 -25.09
N THR A 127 14.07 -19.98 -23.95
CA THR A 127 13.67 -20.52 -22.65
C THR A 127 12.34 -19.95 -22.22
N ARG A 128 11.33 -20.80 -22.10
CA ARG A 128 10.00 -20.41 -21.61
C ARG A 128 9.65 -21.17 -20.36
N ILE A 129 9.03 -20.47 -19.41
CA ILE A 129 8.40 -21.05 -18.24
C ILE A 129 6.91 -20.80 -18.34
N TYR A 130 6.09 -21.82 -18.14
CA TYR A 130 4.65 -21.64 -18.02
C TYR A 130 4.27 -21.50 -16.55
N VAL A 131 3.61 -20.41 -16.25
CA VAL A 131 3.05 -20.13 -14.92
C VAL A 131 1.54 -20.37 -14.98
N ILE A 132 1.05 -21.26 -14.15
CA ILE A 132 -0.38 -21.45 -13.93
C ILE A 132 -0.78 -20.55 -12.75
N ALA A 133 -1.65 -19.59 -13.00
CA ALA A 133 -2.02 -18.57 -12.01
C ALA A 133 -3.54 -18.51 -11.84
N PRO A 134 -4.02 -18.22 -10.61
CA PRO A 134 -5.43 -17.95 -10.37
C PRO A 134 -5.88 -16.68 -11.11
N ALA A 135 -7.13 -16.28 -10.91
CA ALA A 135 -7.70 -15.08 -11.52
C ALA A 135 -6.77 -13.87 -11.36
N LEU A 136 -6.45 -13.24 -12.48
CA LEU A 136 -5.51 -12.14 -12.55
C LEU A 136 -6.18 -10.84 -12.11
N LYS A 137 -5.54 -10.11 -11.23
CA LYS A 137 -5.98 -8.77 -10.80
C LYS A 137 -5.16 -7.73 -11.57
N GLY A 138 -5.82 -7.01 -12.47
CA GLY A 138 -5.20 -6.00 -13.33
C GLY A 138 -5.26 -6.33 -14.81
N ALA A 139 -4.86 -5.39 -15.66
CA ALA A 139 -4.83 -5.51 -17.12
C ALA A 139 -3.43 -5.95 -17.57
N LEU A 140 -3.11 -7.22 -17.38
CA LEU A 140 -1.82 -7.82 -17.77
C LEU A 140 -1.62 -7.72 -19.28
N ALA A 141 -0.43 -7.32 -19.68
CA ALA A 141 -0.04 -7.18 -21.09
C ALA A 141 1.29 -7.91 -21.36
N ALA A 142 1.57 -8.12 -22.66
CA ALA A 142 2.88 -8.59 -23.07
C ALA A 142 3.99 -7.63 -22.58
N ASP A 143 5.14 -8.20 -22.24
CA ASP A 143 6.32 -7.54 -21.68
C ASP A 143 6.14 -6.96 -20.25
N ASP A 144 4.97 -7.06 -19.64
CA ASP A 144 4.85 -6.81 -18.20
C ASP A 144 5.70 -7.83 -17.44
N ARG A 145 6.38 -7.37 -16.39
CA ARG A 145 7.10 -8.26 -15.47
C ARG A 145 6.14 -8.85 -14.48
N VAL A 146 6.29 -10.14 -14.22
CA VAL A 146 5.51 -10.86 -13.20
C VAL A 146 6.41 -11.75 -12.38
N SER A 147 6.04 -11.95 -11.13
CA SER A 147 6.71 -12.92 -10.26
C SER A 147 5.69 -13.68 -9.42
N GLY A 148 6.09 -14.85 -8.95
CA GLY A 148 5.22 -15.66 -8.09
C GLY A 148 5.97 -16.79 -7.44
N SER A 149 5.43 -17.28 -6.32
CA SER A 149 5.91 -18.47 -5.62
C SER A 149 4.82 -19.54 -5.63
N GLY A 150 5.22 -20.79 -5.79
CA GLY A 150 4.30 -21.90 -5.91
C GLY A 150 4.97 -23.25 -6.01
N VAL A 151 4.37 -24.17 -6.71
CA VAL A 151 4.77 -25.57 -6.79
C VAL A 151 5.17 -25.93 -8.21
N LEU A 152 6.28 -26.63 -8.37
CA LEU A 152 6.75 -27.15 -9.65
C LEU A 152 5.84 -28.29 -10.11
N ILE A 153 5.12 -28.09 -11.21
CA ILE A 153 4.21 -29.10 -11.80
C ILE A 153 4.94 -29.96 -12.83
N ARG A 154 5.84 -29.38 -13.59
CA ARG A 154 6.66 -30.08 -14.59
C ARG A 154 8.03 -29.45 -14.64
N GLN A 155 9.03 -30.32 -14.64
CA GLN A 155 10.43 -29.92 -14.77
C GLN A 155 10.77 -29.44 -16.20
N GLY A 156 11.70 -28.50 -16.30
CA GLY A 156 12.10 -27.86 -17.55
C GLY A 156 13.28 -28.52 -18.22
N ASN A 157 13.12 -29.77 -18.69
CA ASN A 157 14.19 -30.50 -19.41
C ASN A 157 14.07 -30.25 -20.92
N ALA A 158 13.38 -31.18 -21.62
CA ALA A 158 13.12 -31.05 -23.07
C ALA A 158 11.92 -30.19 -23.42
N GLN A 159 11.16 -29.78 -22.44
CA GLN A 159 9.95 -28.92 -22.55
C GLN A 159 9.99 -27.83 -21.51
N PRO A 160 9.24 -26.72 -21.73
CA PRO A 160 9.18 -25.63 -20.74
C PRO A 160 8.76 -26.12 -19.34
N ALA A 161 9.42 -25.62 -18.30
CA ALA A 161 9.00 -25.84 -16.93
C ALA A 161 7.58 -25.27 -16.70
N VAL A 162 6.82 -25.90 -15.78
CA VAL A 162 5.47 -25.45 -15.43
C VAL A 162 5.37 -25.30 -13.93
N VAL A 163 4.94 -24.11 -13.47
CA VAL A 163 4.83 -23.78 -12.06
C VAL A 163 3.42 -23.29 -11.76
N GLY A 164 2.75 -23.94 -10.81
CA GLY A 164 1.48 -23.48 -10.25
C GLY A 164 1.74 -22.47 -9.13
N VAL A 165 1.40 -21.19 -9.34
CA VAL A 165 1.67 -20.15 -8.34
C VAL A 165 0.45 -19.87 -7.47
N ARG A 166 0.69 -19.62 -6.17
CA ARG A 166 -0.35 -19.24 -5.23
C ARG A 166 -0.98 -17.90 -5.60
N ARG A 167 -0.14 -16.94 -6.00
CA ARG A 167 -0.50 -15.59 -6.44
C ARG A 167 0.53 -15.09 -7.44
N LEU A 168 0.07 -14.43 -8.48
CA LEU A 168 0.95 -13.73 -9.42
C LEU A 168 1.05 -12.26 -9.01
N LYS A 169 2.27 -11.77 -8.78
CA LYS A 169 2.57 -10.36 -8.60
C LYS A 169 2.76 -9.72 -9.97
N TRP A 170 2.30 -8.51 -10.14
CA TRP A 170 2.28 -7.81 -11.42
C TRP A 170 3.00 -6.46 -11.37
N PHE A 171 3.90 -6.25 -12.33
CA PHE A 171 4.73 -5.06 -12.48
C PHE A 171 4.64 -4.58 -13.95
N PRO A 172 3.69 -3.68 -14.27
CA PRO A 172 3.45 -3.25 -15.65
C PRO A 172 4.61 -2.46 -16.22
N ALA A 173 4.95 -2.75 -17.49
CA ALA A 173 6.01 -2.07 -18.22
C ALA A 173 5.57 -0.69 -18.73
N LYS A 174 4.28 -0.49 -19.02
CA LYS A 174 3.74 0.72 -19.67
C LYS A 174 2.38 1.12 -19.06
N GLY A 175 1.92 2.31 -19.41
CA GLY A 175 0.53 2.72 -19.13
C GLY A 175 0.21 3.07 -17.68
N THR A 176 1.21 3.26 -16.83
CA THR A 176 1.02 3.53 -15.41
C THR A 176 1.30 4.98 -15.03
N SER A 177 0.68 5.43 -13.96
CA SER A 177 0.95 6.74 -13.35
C SER A 177 2.37 6.84 -12.79
N VAL A 178 2.77 8.05 -12.41
CA VAL A 178 4.07 8.29 -11.77
C VAL A 178 4.20 7.49 -10.49
N GLY A 179 3.16 7.53 -9.63
CA GLY A 179 3.17 6.81 -8.36
C GLY A 179 3.25 5.29 -8.56
N ALA A 180 2.43 4.75 -9.47
CA ALA A 180 2.44 3.32 -9.78
C ALA A 180 3.79 2.83 -10.32
N ARG A 181 4.46 3.61 -11.20
CA ARG A 181 5.82 3.28 -11.68
C ARG A 181 6.84 3.28 -10.55
N MET A 182 6.79 4.29 -9.67
CA MET A 182 7.69 4.36 -8.51
C MET A 182 7.50 3.14 -7.60
N LEU A 183 6.25 2.78 -7.29
CA LEU A 183 5.95 1.61 -6.46
C LEU A 183 6.39 0.31 -7.12
N SER A 184 6.09 0.13 -8.41
CA SER A 184 6.46 -1.06 -9.18
C SER A 184 7.99 -1.24 -9.27
N SER A 185 8.76 -0.15 -9.48
CA SER A 185 10.23 -0.21 -9.51
C SER A 185 10.88 -0.59 -8.19
N HIS A 186 10.13 -0.46 -7.07
CA HIS A 186 10.54 -0.90 -5.73
C HIS A 186 9.82 -2.19 -5.29
N GLY A 187 9.35 -2.99 -6.24
CA GLY A 187 8.82 -4.34 -5.97
C GLY A 187 7.40 -4.41 -5.40
N VAL A 188 6.63 -3.31 -5.45
CA VAL A 188 5.23 -3.33 -5.03
C VAL A 188 4.36 -3.94 -6.12
N ASP A 189 3.62 -5.01 -5.77
CA ASP A 189 2.64 -5.66 -6.63
C ASP A 189 1.45 -4.72 -6.91
N LEU A 190 1.31 -4.26 -8.16
CA LEU A 190 0.19 -3.40 -8.54
C LEU A 190 -1.14 -4.18 -8.61
N GLY A 191 -1.12 -5.50 -8.76
CA GLY A 191 -2.33 -6.33 -8.62
C GLY A 191 -2.91 -6.27 -7.21
N ALA A 192 -2.05 -6.23 -6.18
CA ALA A 192 -2.49 -6.01 -4.81
C ALA A 192 -3.11 -4.62 -4.61
N LEU A 193 -2.59 -3.58 -5.26
CA LEU A 193 -3.19 -2.24 -5.21
C LEU A 193 -4.57 -2.17 -5.89
N VAL A 194 -4.80 -2.96 -6.95
CA VAL A 194 -6.14 -3.07 -7.56
C VAL A 194 -7.14 -3.64 -6.56
N GLU A 195 -6.74 -4.63 -5.78
CA GLU A 195 -7.57 -5.19 -4.71
C GLU A 195 -7.83 -4.17 -3.59
N VAL A 196 -6.81 -3.43 -3.18
CA VAL A 196 -6.93 -2.33 -2.20
C VAL A 196 -7.94 -1.28 -2.67
N LYS A 197 -7.92 -0.90 -3.96
CA LYS A 197 -8.88 0.03 -4.55
C LYS A 197 -10.34 -0.41 -4.36
N SER A 198 -10.63 -1.71 -4.48
CA SER A 198 -11.98 -2.23 -4.33
C SER A 198 -12.52 -2.19 -2.90
N ARG A 199 -11.62 -2.06 -1.90
CA ARG A 199 -11.95 -2.03 -0.48
C ARG A 199 -11.96 -0.63 0.13
N ASN A 200 -12.08 0.44 -0.69
CA ASN A 200 -12.24 1.79 -0.18
C ASN A 200 -13.42 1.89 0.80
N ARG A 201 -13.25 2.70 1.86
CA ARG A 201 -14.22 2.91 2.95
C ARG A 201 -14.50 1.69 3.84
N GLN A 202 -13.81 0.57 3.64
CA GLN A 202 -13.89 -0.58 4.53
C GLN A 202 -12.79 -0.53 5.59
N SER A 203 -12.94 -1.27 6.68
CA SER A 203 -11.87 -1.48 7.67
C SER A 203 -10.68 -2.17 7.02
N LEU A 204 -9.47 -1.97 7.58
CA LEU A 204 -8.28 -2.70 7.12
C LEU A 204 -8.47 -4.20 7.35
N LYS A 205 -8.08 -5.00 6.36
CA LYS A 205 -8.14 -6.46 6.39
C LYS A 205 -6.73 -7.04 6.29
N PRO A 206 -6.49 -8.27 6.76
CA PRO A 206 -5.19 -8.94 6.63
C PRO A 206 -4.66 -8.96 5.18
N GLU A 207 -5.54 -9.12 4.19
CA GLU A 207 -5.21 -9.15 2.76
C GLU A 207 -4.68 -7.80 2.24
N ASP A 208 -4.98 -6.69 2.90
CA ASP A 208 -4.38 -5.39 2.57
C ASP A 208 -2.87 -5.38 2.83
N GLY A 209 -2.38 -6.27 3.71
CA GLY A 209 -0.98 -6.43 4.03
C GLY A 209 -0.09 -6.75 2.83
N ASP A 210 -0.63 -7.38 1.78
CA ASP A 210 0.12 -7.73 0.56
C ASP A 210 0.54 -6.50 -0.25
N ALA A 211 -0.17 -5.37 -0.11
CA ALA A 211 0.24 -4.09 -0.66
C ALA A 211 0.85 -3.16 0.41
N PHE A 212 0.32 -3.20 1.63
CA PHE A 212 0.65 -2.24 2.70
C PHE A 212 2.13 -2.30 3.11
N TYR A 213 2.66 -3.48 3.45
CA TYR A 213 4.05 -3.63 3.90
C TYR A 213 5.06 -3.38 2.77
N PRO A 214 4.89 -3.91 1.55
CA PRO A 214 5.74 -3.54 0.43
C PRO A 214 5.72 -2.04 0.11
N MET A 215 4.55 -1.36 0.24
CA MET A 215 4.49 0.09 0.04
C MET A 215 5.23 0.87 1.13
N LEU A 216 5.18 0.42 2.39
CA LEU A 216 5.97 1.03 3.46
C LEU A 216 7.47 0.92 3.18
N ALA A 217 7.95 -0.25 2.76
CA ALA A 217 9.34 -0.46 2.38
C ALA A 217 9.74 0.41 1.18
N ALA A 218 8.94 0.40 0.11
CA ALA A 218 9.15 1.22 -1.07
C ALA A 218 9.16 2.71 -0.76
N ALA A 219 8.26 3.19 0.10
CA ALA A 219 8.19 4.59 0.49
C ALA A 219 9.46 5.06 1.21
N ARG A 220 10.05 4.21 2.07
CA ARG A 220 11.33 4.49 2.74
C ARG A 220 12.47 4.67 1.72
N GLU A 221 12.56 3.80 0.73
CA GLU A 221 13.58 3.87 -0.32
C GLU A 221 13.39 5.09 -1.24
N VAL A 222 12.13 5.36 -1.65
CA VAL A 222 11.78 6.51 -2.47
C VAL A 222 12.05 7.83 -1.76
N GLY A 223 11.85 7.90 -0.43
CA GLY A 223 11.99 9.13 0.36
C GLY A 223 13.34 9.81 0.22
N SER A 224 14.43 9.04 0.04
CA SER A 224 15.78 9.56 -0.08
C SER A 224 16.14 10.08 -1.48
N GLY A 225 15.44 9.65 -2.54
CA GLY A 225 15.86 9.88 -3.93
C GLY A 225 14.78 10.35 -4.93
N ALA A 226 13.54 10.61 -4.49
CA ALA A 226 12.45 10.95 -5.39
C ALA A 226 12.72 12.24 -6.18
N LYS A 227 12.90 12.11 -7.51
CA LYS A 227 13.04 13.22 -8.45
C LYS A 227 11.71 13.72 -8.99
N SER A 228 10.67 12.87 -8.95
CA SER A 228 9.34 13.20 -9.47
C SER A 228 8.61 14.15 -8.53
N LYS A 229 7.99 15.19 -9.09
CA LYS A 229 7.17 16.13 -8.32
C LYS A 229 5.85 15.46 -7.89
N PRO A 230 5.49 15.47 -6.60
CA PRO A 230 4.22 14.94 -6.13
C PRO A 230 3.06 15.86 -6.54
N GLN A 231 1.88 15.26 -6.73
CA GLN A 231 0.63 15.98 -6.93
C GLN A 231 0.16 16.56 -5.59
N SER A 232 -0.07 17.86 -5.51
CA SER A 232 -0.64 18.49 -4.32
C SER A 232 -2.12 18.14 -4.20
N VAL A 233 -2.52 17.63 -3.04
CA VAL A 233 -3.91 17.22 -2.76
C VAL A 233 -4.35 17.68 -1.37
N SER A 234 -5.68 17.87 -1.21
CA SER A 234 -6.32 18.06 0.09
C SER A 234 -7.04 16.79 0.54
N PRO A 235 -7.46 16.67 1.80
CA PRO A 235 -8.31 15.56 2.23
C PRO A 235 -9.58 15.41 1.38
N ALA A 236 -10.19 16.54 0.98
CA ALA A 236 -11.37 16.56 0.13
C ALA A 236 -11.14 15.89 -1.23
N ASN A 237 -9.99 16.11 -1.87
CA ASN A 237 -9.65 15.45 -3.15
C ASN A 237 -9.60 13.93 -2.98
N LEU A 238 -9.00 13.43 -1.88
CA LEU A 238 -8.89 12.00 -1.60
C LEU A 238 -10.26 11.37 -1.32
N LEU A 239 -11.14 12.08 -0.63
CA LEU A 239 -12.50 11.62 -0.35
C LEU A 239 -13.39 11.56 -1.60
N GLN A 240 -13.22 12.53 -2.51
CA GLN A 240 -14.00 12.60 -3.76
C GLN A 240 -13.60 11.56 -4.79
N SER A 241 -12.30 11.28 -4.91
CA SER A 241 -11.78 10.41 -5.97
C SER A 241 -10.77 9.38 -5.46
N PRO A 242 -11.10 8.57 -4.44
CA PRO A 242 -10.14 7.68 -3.80
C PRO A 242 -9.60 6.64 -4.77
N GLN A 243 -10.45 6.07 -5.63
CA GLN A 243 -10.03 5.02 -6.58
C GLN A 243 -9.04 5.52 -7.63
N LYS A 244 -9.15 6.80 -8.04
CA LYS A 244 -8.21 7.40 -9.02
C LYS A 244 -6.86 7.71 -8.40
N LEU A 245 -6.82 7.97 -7.09
CA LEU A 245 -5.63 8.43 -6.39
C LEU A 245 -4.88 7.31 -5.65
N THR A 246 -5.46 6.11 -5.51
CA THR A 246 -4.76 4.97 -4.90
C THR A 246 -3.47 4.64 -5.66
N GLY A 247 -2.34 4.62 -4.94
CA GLY A 247 -1.00 4.41 -5.48
C GLY A 247 -0.35 5.67 -6.08
N GLU A 248 -1.04 6.80 -6.10
CA GLU A 248 -0.48 8.04 -6.65
C GLU A 248 0.52 8.69 -5.70
N TRP A 249 1.55 9.32 -6.29
CA TRP A 249 2.57 10.11 -5.59
C TRP A 249 2.02 11.50 -5.30
N ILE A 250 1.72 11.75 -4.02
CA ILE A 250 0.99 12.94 -3.57
C ILE A 250 1.78 13.75 -2.55
N ARG A 251 1.41 15.03 -2.43
CA ARG A 251 1.85 15.97 -1.39
C ARG A 251 0.65 16.51 -0.63
N MET A 252 0.75 16.51 0.69
CA MET A 252 -0.28 17.08 1.56
C MET A 252 0.35 17.87 2.71
N GLN A 253 -0.28 19.00 3.07
CA GLN A 253 0.00 19.73 4.30
C GLN A 253 -0.93 19.23 5.38
N VAL A 254 -0.36 18.87 6.54
CA VAL A 254 -1.12 18.37 7.68
C VAL A 254 -0.50 18.85 8.98
N THR A 255 -1.29 18.86 10.06
CA THR A 255 -0.79 19.03 11.41
C THR A 255 -0.86 17.71 12.15
N THR A 256 0.25 17.26 12.70
CA THR A 256 0.31 16.02 13.49
C THR A 256 -0.50 16.17 14.78
N VAL A 257 -1.20 15.12 15.17
CA VAL A 257 -1.98 15.06 16.41
C VAL A 257 -1.41 14.01 17.36
N ARG A 258 -1.10 12.85 16.83
CA ARG A 258 -0.65 11.70 17.62
C ARG A 258 0.29 10.84 16.80
N ILE A 259 1.34 10.33 17.42
CA ILE A 259 2.22 9.31 16.83
C ILE A 259 2.10 8.03 17.67
N THR A 260 1.90 6.92 16.99
CA THR A 260 1.83 5.59 17.60
C THR A 260 2.82 4.67 16.91
N ARG A 261 3.73 4.03 17.67
CA ARG A 261 4.58 2.95 17.18
C ARG A 261 3.80 1.64 17.22
N ILE A 262 3.71 0.95 16.12
CA ILE A 262 2.95 -0.30 15.97
C ILE A 262 3.94 -1.43 15.67
N ARG A 263 3.99 -2.43 16.54
CA ARG A 263 4.83 -3.61 16.36
C ARG A 263 4.21 -4.56 15.33
N VAL A 264 5.03 -5.06 14.42
CA VAL A 264 4.67 -6.08 13.43
C VAL A 264 5.01 -7.44 14.04
N GLN A 265 4.03 -8.31 14.20
CA GLN A 265 4.24 -9.64 14.80
C GLN A 265 4.69 -10.69 13.78
N ASN A 266 4.23 -10.54 12.54
CA ASN A 266 4.46 -11.50 11.47
C ASN A 266 5.87 -11.38 10.90
N THR A 267 6.65 -12.45 10.95
CA THR A 267 8.08 -12.48 10.56
C THR A 267 8.29 -12.15 9.08
N LEU A 268 7.44 -12.65 8.19
CA LEU A 268 7.51 -12.33 6.75
C LEU A 268 7.31 -10.83 6.51
N ARG A 269 6.37 -10.20 7.24
CA ARG A 269 6.13 -8.76 7.12
C ARG A 269 7.27 -7.93 7.71
N GLN A 270 7.90 -8.41 8.80
CA GLN A 270 9.14 -7.80 9.33
C GLN A 270 10.27 -7.83 8.30
N GLN A 271 10.47 -8.97 7.63
CA GLN A 271 11.46 -9.09 6.55
C GLN A 271 11.17 -8.16 5.38
N GLN A 272 9.91 -8.06 4.94
CA GLN A 272 9.50 -7.13 3.87
C GLN A 272 9.72 -5.67 4.25
N LEU A 273 9.45 -5.31 5.49
CA LEU A 273 9.59 -3.96 6.00
C LEU A 273 11.04 -3.61 6.39
N GLY A 274 11.85 -4.62 6.72
CA GLY A 274 13.22 -4.47 7.21
C GLY A 274 13.30 -3.96 8.67
N THR A 275 12.18 -4.00 9.41
CA THR A 275 12.09 -3.62 10.83
C THR A 275 10.90 -4.35 11.48
N ASP A 276 10.89 -4.43 12.81
CA ASP A 276 9.82 -5.07 13.58
C ASP A 276 8.64 -4.14 13.90
N HIS A 277 8.67 -2.89 13.42
CA HIS A 277 7.61 -1.91 13.70
C HIS A 277 7.48 -0.89 12.55
N TYR A 278 6.38 -0.14 12.59
CA TYR A 278 6.16 1.08 11.82
C TYR A 278 5.45 2.13 12.68
N TYR A 279 5.36 3.34 12.20
CA TYR A 279 4.69 4.44 12.89
C TYR A 279 3.40 4.80 12.17
N GLN A 280 2.33 4.96 12.95
CA GLN A 280 1.11 5.64 12.51
C GLN A 280 1.12 7.05 13.08
N VAL A 281 0.92 8.03 12.23
CA VAL A 281 0.83 9.45 12.58
C VAL A 281 -0.57 9.93 12.24
N ASP A 282 -1.39 10.12 13.27
CA ASP A 282 -2.71 10.70 13.11
C ASP A 282 -2.57 12.20 12.96
N CYS A 283 -3.21 12.75 11.96
CA CYS A 283 -3.10 14.14 11.56
C CYS A 283 -4.46 14.77 11.31
N ARG A 284 -4.47 16.10 11.25
CA ARG A 284 -5.57 16.89 10.70
C ARG A 284 -5.10 17.63 9.46
N GLY A 285 -5.81 17.45 8.34
CA GLY A 285 -5.57 18.14 7.08
C GLY A 285 -6.61 19.24 6.88
N GLU A 286 -6.18 20.38 6.37
CA GLU A 286 -7.06 21.54 6.14
C GLU A 286 -8.03 21.29 4.99
N LEU A 287 -9.29 21.69 5.17
CA LEU A 287 -10.35 21.61 4.17
C LEU A 287 -10.49 22.88 3.34
N GLY A 288 -9.87 23.98 3.79
CA GLY A 288 -10.02 25.29 3.17
C GLY A 288 -11.48 25.77 3.20
N LYS A 289 -12.07 25.97 2.02
CA LYS A 289 -13.48 26.38 1.86
C LYS A 289 -14.45 25.20 1.72
N THR A 290 -13.97 23.97 1.78
CA THR A 290 -14.78 22.75 1.61
C THR A 290 -15.38 22.34 2.94
N GLU A 291 -16.64 21.93 2.92
CA GLU A 291 -17.31 21.26 4.05
C GLU A 291 -17.55 19.80 3.67
N ILE A 292 -17.21 18.88 4.56
CA ILE A 292 -17.48 17.46 4.42
C ILE A 292 -18.65 17.10 5.31
N VAL A 293 -19.68 16.50 4.74
CA VAL A 293 -20.87 16.04 5.44
C VAL A 293 -20.89 14.52 5.38
N LEU A 294 -20.84 13.87 6.54
CA LEU A 294 -21.04 12.44 6.67
C LEU A 294 -22.54 12.21 6.97
N GLU A 295 -23.22 11.61 6.04
CA GLU A 295 -24.59 11.16 6.25
C GLU A 295 -24.61 9.97 7.19
N ARG A 296 -25.63 9.86 8.00
CA ARG A 296 -25.80 8.72 8.91
C ARG A 296 -26.24 7.50 8.12
N ALA A 297 -25.89 6.32 8.63
CA ALA A 297 -26.34 5.06 8.04
C ALA A 297 -27.88 4.97 8.07
N LYS A 298 -28.43 4.21 7.14
CA LYS A 298 -29.89 4.02 7.02
C LYS A 298 -30.45 3.43 8.32
N GLY A 299 -31.31 4.19 9.01
CA GLY A 299 -31.90 3.81 10.29
C GLY A 299 -31.29 4.47 11.54
N GLU A 300 -30.14 5.18 11.40
CA GLU A 300 -29.62 6.03 12.46
C GLU A 300 -30.36 7.35 12.54
N THR A 301 -30.60 7.85 13.75
CA THR A 301 -31.28 9.14 14.01
C THR A 301 -30.25 10.22 14.35
N GLY A 302 -30.56 11.48 14.01
CA GLY A 302 -29.74 12.67 14.32
C GLY A 302 -29.26 13.42 13.08
N ASP A 303 -28.62 14.58 13.31
CA ASP A 303 -28.09 15.42 12.23
C ASP A 303 -26.84 14.81 11.58
N PRO A 304 -26.60 15.07 10.28
CA PRO A 304 -25.36 14.68 9.62
C PRO A 304 -24.13 15.29 10.32
N ILE A 305 -23.04 14.53 10.36
CA ILE A 305 -21.79 15.00 10.96
C ILE A 305 -21.04 15.88 9.97
N ARG A 306 -20.66 17.10 10.41
CA ARG A 306 -20.04 18.11 9.56
C ARG A 306 -18.61 18.40 9.97
N PHE A 307 -17.71 18.42 9.00
CA PHE A 307 -16.33 18.85 9.14
C PHE A 307 -16.12 20.09 8.27
N SER A 308 -15.80 21.23 8.88
CA SER A 308 -15.74 22.52 8.17
C SER A 308 -14.35 23.14 8.06
N ASN A 309 -13.39 22.78 8.90
CA ASN A 309 -12.04 23.37 8.91
C ASN A 309 -10.97 22.32 8.63
N TYR A 310 -11.08 21.18 9.30
CA TYR A 310 -10.10 20.10 9.25
C TYR A 310 -10.79 18.77 9.06
N TYR A 311 -10.06 17.84 8.43
CA TYR A 311 -10.47 16.44 8.32
C TYR A 311 -9.36 15.53 8.80
N PRO A 312 -9.66 14.44 9.52
CA PRO A 312 -8.65 13.50 9.99
C PRO A 312 -8.01 12.73 8.83
N VAL A 313 -6.70 12.61 8.92
CA VAL A 313 -5.83 11.91 7.97
C VAL A 313 -4.89 11.02 8.76
N SER A 314 -4.72 9.78 8.34
CA SER A 314 -3.73 8.87 8.92
C SER A 314 -2.55 8.71 7.97
N LEU A 315 -1.35 8.94 8.49
CA LEU A 315 -0.10 8.66 7.79
C LEU A 315 0.52 7.42 8.41
N VAL A 316 1.19 6.61 7.60
CA VAL A 316 2.01 5.49 8.08
C VAL A 316 3.40 5.59 7.46
N THR A 317 4.44 5.31 8.24
CA THR A 317 5.82 5.36 7.78
C THR A 317 6.67 4.32 8.49
N ALA A 318 7.67 3.77 7.81
CA ALA A 318 8.64 2.86 8.42
C ALA A 318 9.59 3.59 9.37
N GLU A 319 9.89 4.86 9.10
CA GLU A 319 10.82 5.68 9.86
C GLU A 319 10.26 7.07 10.09
N LEU A 320 10.52 7.64 11.26
CA LEU A 320 10.19 9.04 11.56
C LEU A 320 11.37 9.95 11.22
N PRO A 321 11.10 11.18 10.73
CA PRO A 321 12.14 12.17 10.60
C PRO A 321 12.63 12.62 12.00
N GLU A 322 13.91 12.94 12.12
CA GLU A 322 14.57 13.31 13.36
C GLU A 322 13.83 14.41 14.15
N PHE A 323 13.26 15.39 13.44
CA PHE A 323 12.53 16.50 14.09
C PHE A 323 11.19 16.08 14.73
N LEU A 324 10.59 14.96 14.30
CA LEU A 324 9.43 14.34 14.96
C LEU A 324 9.90 13.37 16.04
N GLU A 325 10.93 12.57 15.76
CA GLU A 325 11.47 11.58 16.70
C GLU A 325 11.93 12.22 18.01
N LYS A 326 12.62 13.36 17.95
CA LYS A 326 13.05 14.13 19.14
C LYS A 326 11.88 14.63 20.02
N LYS A 327 10.68 14.67 19.48
CA LYS A 327 9.48 15.12 20.22
C LYS A 327 8.71 13.98 20.87
N ILE A 328 9.05 12.73 20.52
CA ILE A 328 8.40 11.55 21.07
C ILE A 328 9.08 11.19 22.39
N ARG A 329 8.32 11.12 23.47
CA ARG A 329 8.75 10.49 24.71
C ARG A 329 8.44 9.01 24.62
N ILE A 330 9.42 8.21 24.24
CA ILE A 330 9.30 6.76 24.23
C ILE A 330 9.26 6.31 25.70
N GLN A 331 8.11 5.86 26.15
CA GLN A 331 8.03 5.07 27.38
C GLN A 331 8.15 3.60 26.97
N ASP A 332 9.16 2.93 27.48
CA ASP A 332 9.34 1.49 27.26
C ASP A 332 8.16 0.73 27.87
N GLY A 333 7.32 0.16 27.02
CA GLY A 333 6.16 -0.61 27.41
C GLY A 333 5.81 -1.65 26.35
N PRO A 334 5.09 -2.72 26.71
CA PRO A 334 4.74 -3.78 25.76
C PRO A 334 3.77 -3.27 24.69
N GLY A 335 4.26 -3.19 23.47
CA GLY A 335 3.45 -3.18 22.25
C GLY A 335 3.28 -1.87 21.52
N TRP A 336 3.07 -0.72 22.15
CA TRP A 336 2.85 0.54 21.42
C TRP A 336 3.08 1.78 22.32
N VAL A 337 3.66 2.80 21.72
CA VAL A 337 3.94 4.07 22.39
C VAL A 337 3.18 5.16 21.65
N THR A 338 2.47 5.99 22.41
CA THR A 338 1.72 7.10 21.86
C THR A 338 2.25 8.41 22.39
N SER A 339 2.48 9.39 21.52
CA SER A 339 2.82 10.76 21.89
C SER A 339 1.89 11.74 21.19
N MET A 340 1.34 12.69 21.96
CA MET A 340 0.53 13.78 21.43
C MET A 340 1.43 14.90 20.93
N LEU A 341 1.13 15.40 19.74
CA LEU A 341 1.87 16.46 19.07
C LEU A 341 0.91 17.48 18.45
N ASP A 342 1.39 18.69 18.22
CA ASP A 342 0.72 19.71 17.41
C ASP A 342 1.81 20.39 16.55
N HIS A 343 2.16 19.71 15.42
CA HIS A 343 3.28 20.14 14.58
C HIS A 343 2.88 20.14 13.12
N PRO A 344 2.95 21.29 12.42
CA PRO A 344 2.64 21.36 11.00
C PRO A 344 3.77 20.73 10.17
N VAL A 345 3.41 19.85 9.25
CA VAL A 345 4.33 19.16 8.35
C VAL A 345 3.79 19.14 6.92
N VAL A 346 4.70 19.09 5.95
CA VAL A 346 4.39 18.72 4.57
C VAL A 346 4.84 17.28 4.37
N VAL A 347 3.95 16.45 3.87
CA VAL A 347 4.20 15.03 3.62
C VAL A 347 4.14 14.75 2.14
N ASP A 348 5.17 14.08 1.61
CA ASP A 348 5.15 13.43 0.31
C ASP A 348 5.01 11.93 0.54
N GLY A 349 4.11 11.28 -0.19
CA GLY A 349 3.83 9.87 0.00
C GLY A 349 2.89 9.29 -1.04
N PHE A 350 2.47 8.07 -0.82
CA PHE A 350 1.54 7.37 -1.69
C PHE A 350 0.18 7.24 -1.00
N PHE A 351 -0.89 7.62 -1.69
CA PHE A 351 -2.23 7.39 -1.16
C PHE A 351 -2.56 5.90 -1.22
N PHE A 352 -2.83 5.29 -0.06
CA PHE A 352 -3.18 3.88 0.02
C PHE A 352 -4.65 3.66 -0.30
N ARG A 353 -5.56 4.13 0.55
CA ARG A 353 -7.01 4.13 0.35
C ARG A 353 -7.74 4.92 1.44
N LEU A 354 -9.03 5.09 1.30
CA LEU A 354 -9.88 5.41 2.44
C LEU A 354 -10.09 4.15 3.28
N TRP A 355 -9.96 4.29 4.60
CA TRP A 355 -10.22 3.21 5.54
C TRP A 355 -11.22 3.63 6.59
N SER A 356 -12.00 2.70 7.10
CA SER A 356 -12.98 2.97 8.15
C SER A 356 -12.47 2.48 9.50
N TYR A 357 -12.72 3.30 10.52
CA TYR A 357 -12.32 3.03 11.89
C TYR A 357 -13.27 3.71 12.87
N SER A 358 -13.34 3.17 14.09
CA SER A 358 -14.10 3.78 15.17
C SER A 358 -13.29 4.87 15.84
N THR A 359 -13.92 5.98 16.20
CA THR A 359 -13.33 7.07 16.97
C THR A 359 -14.22 7.45 18.14
N ASP A 360 -13.64 7.97 19.22
CA ASP A 360 -14.40 8.49 20.35
C ASP A 360 -15.34 9.63 19.96
N PHE A 361 -14.94 10.40 18.93
CA PHE A 361 -15.78 11.46 18.39
C PHE A 361 -17.06 10.87 17.76
N MET A 362 -16.93 9.87 16.88
CA MET A 362 -18.08 9.23 16.24
C MET A 362 -18.93 8.46 17.26
N ASN A 363 -18.29 7.79 18.21
CA ASN A 363 -19.00 7.06 19.28
C ASN A 363 -19.84 8.00 20.15
N ARG A 364 -19.32 9.19 20.47
CA ARG A 364 -20.09 10.21 21.25
C ARG A 364 -21.24 10.82 20.45
N GLN A 365 -21.17 10.77 19.13
CA GLN A 365 -22.25 11.23 18.25
C GLN A 365 -23.25 10.11 17.92
N GLU A 366 -23.10 8.92 18.51
CA GLU A 366 -23.88 7.73 18.18
C GLU A 366 -23.92 7.44 16.67
N ALA A 367 -22.81 7.72 16.00
CA ALA A 367 -22.66 7.55 14.57
C ALA A 367 -21.76 6.36 14.27
N GLY A 368 -21.89 5.83 13.07
CA GLY A 368 -21.11 4.69 12.59
C GLY A 368 -19.61 4.95 12.52
N LYS A 369 -18.90 4.20 11.68
CA LYS A 369 -17.45 4.34 11.51
C LYS A 369 -17.09 5.61 10.75
N GLN A 370 -15.98 6.23 11.13
CA GLN A 370 -15.38 7.33 10.40
C GLN A 370 -14.54 6.80 9.24
N PHE A 371 -14.60 7.50 8.11
CA PHE A 371 -13.69 7.23 6.98
C PHE A 371 -12.55 8.24 6.99
N GLY A 372 -11.33 7.78 6.78
CA GLY A 372 -10.16 8.66 6.69
C GLY A 372 -9.20 8.25 5.58
N PRO A 373 -8.51 9.21 4.93
CA PRO A 373 -7.40 8.90 4.06
C PRO A 373 -6.27 8.23 4.83
N LEU A 374 -5.77 7.11 4.29
CA LEU A 374 -4.54 6.46 4.75
C LEU A 374 -3.46 6.69 3.70
N ILE A 375 -2.37 7.32 4.10
CA ILE A 375 -1.24 7.68 3.24
C ILE A 375 0.01 6.99 3.75
N VAL A 376 0.74 6.31 2.87
CA VAL A 376 2.07 5.78 3.15
C VAL A 376 3.07 6.89 2.89
N ALA A 377 3.58 7.48 3.96
CA ALA A 377 4.48 8.62 3.91
C ALA A 377 5.92 8.18 3.59
N ALA A 378 6.52 8.83 2.61
CA ALA A 378 7.89 8.61 2.19
C ALA A 378 8.84 9.70 2.69
N ARG A 379 8.35 10.94 2.79
CA ARG A 379 9.15 12.08 3.21
C ARG A 379 8.31 13.07 3.99
N PHE A 380 8.89 13.57 5.07
CA PHE A 380 8.34 14.68 5.86
C PHE A 380 9.24 15.90 5.72
N SER A 381 8.64 17.07 5.57
CA SER A 381 9.30 18.36 5.61
C SER A 381 8.69 19.21 6.71
N ASN A 382 9.55 19.86 7.49
CA ASN A 382 9.11 20.79 8.54
C ASN A 382 8.48 22.02 7.88
N ASN A 383 7.22 22.32 8.19
CA ASN A 383 6.50 23.46 7.65
C ASN A 383 6.58 24.68 8.61
N GLN A 384 7.41 24.62 9.64
CA GLN A 384 7.67 25.81 10.44
C GLN A 384 8.48 26.78 9.56
N SER A 385 7.83 27.85 9.13
CA SER A 385 8.54 29.04 8.62
C SER A 385 9.52 29.44 9.68
N ASP A 386 10.82 29.41 9.36
CA ASP A 386 11.87 29.88 10.26
C ASP A 386 11.50 31.31 10.70
N PRO A 387 11.25 31.57 12.00
CA PRO A 387 10.88 32.92 12.45
C PRO A 387 12.04 33.92 12.29
N LYS A 388 13.19 33.48 11.75
CA LYS A 388 14.42 34.27 11.63
C LYS A 388 14.58 35.09 10.35
N LYS A 389 13.57 35.17 9.47
CA LYS A 389 13.64 36.04 8.27
C LYS A 389 12.55 37.12 8.15
N SER A 390 11.87 37.48 9.22
CA SER A 390 11.01 38.67 9.21
C SER A 390 11.66 39.88 9.89
N GLY A 391 12.91 40.15 9.60
CA GLY A 391 13.54 41.43 9.99
C GLY A 391 12.98 42.57 9.15
N GLY A 392 11.71 42.90 9.30
CA GLY A 392 11.05 43.97 8.58
C GLY A 392 9.55 44.09 8.87
N VAL A 393 8.95 43.02 9.42
CA VAL A 393 7.49 42.97 9.62
C VAL A 393 7.04 43.57 10.97
N GLU A 394 7.93 43.69 11.95
CA GLU A 394 7.58 44.25 13.25
C GLU A 394 7.08 45.72 13.15
N TYR A 395 7.67 46.50 12.24
CA TYR A 395 7.22 47.89 12.00
C TYR A 395 5.87 47.96 11.26
N ILE A 396 5.59 46.99 10.37
CA ILE A 396 4.31 46.90 9.65
C ILE A 396 3.17 46.55 10.60
N GLY A 397 3.41 45.69 11.60
CA GLY A 397 2.45 45.37 12.66
C GLY A 397 2.09 46.58 13.52
N TYR A 398 3.05 47.43 13.89
CA TYR A 398 2.82 48.65 14.62
C TYR A 398 2.00 49.71 13.81
N PHE A 399 2.36 49.88 12.53
CA PHE A 399 1.58 50.80 11.65
C PHE A 399 0.17 50.27 11.36
N ALA A 400 0.00 48.93 11.20
CA ALA A 400 -1.32 48.33 11.05
C ALA A 400 -2.18 48.47 12.32
N ALA A 401 -1.59 48.32 13.52
CA ALA A 401 -2.27 48.49 14.77
C ALA A 401 -2.73 49.96 14.96
N ILE A 402 -1.87 50.95 14.65
CA ILE A 402 -2.21 52.37 14.71
C ILE A 402 -3.28 52.72 13.68
N ALA A 403 -3.18 52.19 12.44
CA ALA A 403 -4.21 52.38 11.40
C ALA A 403 -5.56 51.78 11.79
N MET A 404 -5.55 50.63 12.48
CA MET A 404 -6.74 49.97 12.96
C MET A 404 -7.43 50.77 14.09
N VAL A 405 -6.66 51.32 15.03
CA VAL A 405 -7.21 52.18 16.10
C VAL A 405 -7.78 53.46 15.54
N LEU A 406 -7.11 54.09 14.57
CA LEU A 406 -7.62 55.26 13.87
C LEU A 406 -8.84 54.92 13.00
N GLY A 407 -8.87 53.76 12.35
CA GLY A 407 -10.02 53.26 11.60
C GLY A 407 -11.25 53.00 12.51
N ILE A 408 -11.03 52.38 13.67
CA ILE A 408 -12.11 52.17 14.68
C ILE A 408 -12.63 53.48 15.22
N ALA A 409 -11.78 54.49 15.49
CA ALA A 409 -12.20 55.78 15.91
C ALA A 409 -13.00 56.54 14.81
N ALA A 410 -12.55 56.46 13.55
CA ALA A 410 -13.23 57.04 12.39
C ALA A 410 -14.59 56.34 12.12
N THR A 411 -14.64 54.98 12.23
CA THR A 411 -15.91 54.26 12.09
C THR A 411 -16.87 54.51 13.23
N ALA A 412 -16.41 54.68 14.48
CA ALA A 412 -17.24 55.03 15.61
C ALA A 412 -17.86 56.45 15.47
N ILE A 413 -17.12 57.36 14.84
CA ILE A 413 -17.62 58.71 14.53
C ILE A 413 -18.61 58.68 13.33
N TRP A 414 -18.34 57.83 12.33
CA TRP A 414 -19.17 57.69 11.13
C TRP A 414 -20.45 56.91 11.39
N THR A 415 -20.43 55.84 12.19
CA THR A 415 -21.62 55.06 12.58
C THR A 415 -22.57 55.87 13.47
N ARG A 416 -22.05 56.82 14.26
CA ARG A 416 -22.95 57.80 14.97
C ARG A 416 -23.67 58.77 14.02
N ARG A 417 -23.22 58.91 12.77
CA ARG A 417 -23.86 59.78 11.78
C ARG A 417 -24.81 59.06 10.81
N ASN A 418 -24.70 57.78 10.59
CA ASN A 418 -25.47 57.04 9.55
C ASN A 418 -26.08 55.72 10.07
N SER A 419 -26.98 55.80 11.03
CA SER A 419 -27.69 54.63 11.57
C SER A 419 -28.95 54.24 10.79
N LYS A 420 -28.94 54.26 9.44
CA LYS A 420 -30.13 53.91 8.64
C LYS A 420 -29.91 52.99 7.43
N GLU A 421 -28.73 52.42 7.19
CA GLU A 421 -28.50 51.56 6.02
C GLU A 421 -27.93 50.18 6.32
N ASP A 422 -28.08 49.62 7.51
CA ASP A 422 -27.38 48.41 7.95
C ASP A 422 -28.13 47.06 7.75
N ASP A 423 -29.20 47.03 6.98
CA ASP A 423 -29.92 45.76 6.72
C ASP A 423 -29.56 45.02 5.42
N ALA A 424 -28.69 45.60 4.58
CA ALA A 424 -28.36 44.99 3.28
C ALA A 424 -27.09 44.10 3.22
N VAL A 425 -26.29 44.00 4.27
CA VAL A 425 -24.98 43.31 4.24
C VAL A 425 -25.01 41.90 4.86
N LYS A 426 -26.15 41.39 5.32
CA LYS A 426 -26.26 40.05 5.91
C LYS A 426 -26.36 38.88 4.92
N MET A 427 -26.29 39.09 3.63
CA MET A 427 -26.44 38.01 2.62
C MET A 427 -25.27 37.90 1.63
N LYS A 428 -24.08 37.66 2.10
CA LYS A 428 -23.04 36.97 1.31
C LYS A 428 -22.27 36.02 2.19
N ARG A 429 -22.96 34.98 2.70
CA ARG A 429 -22.31 33.79 3.16
C ARG A 429 -21.59 33.17 1.96
N GLN A 430 -20.26 33.12 2.03
CA GLN A 430 -19.45 32.41 1.04
C GLN A 430 -20.02 31.00 0.89
N GLU A 431 -20.46 30.65 -0.31
CA GLU A 431 -20.86 29.27 -0.65
C GLU A 431 -19.68 28.36 -0.41
N ARG A 432 -19.80 27.48 0.58
CA ARG A 432 -18.83 26.39 0.81
C ARG A 432 -19.25 25.23 -0.06
N THR A 433 -18.30 24.63 -0.76
CA THR A 433 -18.53 23.40 -1.51
C THR A 433 -18.85 22.27 -0.54
N LYS A 434 -20.05 21.67 -0.66
CA LYS A 434 -20.49 20.54 0.16
C LYS A 434 -20.11 19.23 -0.52
N ILE A 435 -19.50 18.33 0.23
CA ILE A 435 -19.23 16.94 -0.18
C ILE A 435 -20.07 16.06 0.74
N SER A 436 -21.03 15.33 0.18
CA SER A 436 -21.79 14.30 0.90
C SER A 436 -21.14 12.95 0.69
N LEU A 437 -20.82 12.27 1.78
CA LEU A 437 -20.27 10.91 1.80
C LEU A 437 -21.32 9.98 2.40
N GLY A 438 -22.15 9.39 1.55
CA GLY A 438 -23.10 8.35 1.95
C GLY A 438 -22.41 6.99 2.14
N ASP A 439 -22.94 6.13 2.99
CA ASP A 439 -22.51 4.74 3.10
C ASP A 439 -22.99 3.98 1.86
N ASP A 440 -22.08 3.74 0.90
CA ASP A 440 -22.29 2.75 -0.15
C ASP A 440 -22.12 1.33 0.44
N GLU A 441 -23.07 0.90 1.27
CA GLU A 441 -23.32 -0.51 1.50
C GLU A 441 -24.34 -0.99 0.47
N SER A 442 -23.87 -1.35 -0.70
CA SER A 442 -24.65 -2.15 -1.64
C SER A 442 -23.86 -3.40 -2.01
N ASN A 443 -24.34 -4.53 -1.44
CA ASN A 443 -24.18 -5.95 -1.82
C ASN A 443 -22.75 -6.47 -2.02
#